data_4687559e6e9289a646cee99cc19fb5be
#
_entry.id   4687559e6e9289a646cee99cc19fb5be
#
_cell.length_a   1.000
_cell.length_b   1.000
_cell.length_c   1.000
_cell.angle_alpha   90.00
_cell.angle_beta   90.00
_cell.angle_gamma   90.00
#
_symmetry.space_group_name_H-M   'P 1'
#
loop_
_entity.id
_entity.type
_entity.pdbx_description
1 polymer ?
#
loop_
_entity_poly.entity_id
_entity_poly.type
_entity_poly.pdbx_seq_one_letter_code
_entity_poly.pdbx_strand_id
1 'polypeptide(L)'
;MTRSKVAGQTSEMRPAVLLDTNVILDALLKRELFVDDARQILQRVEQGELTAFVCVTTITTIDYLAAKALGAKASRKLLSVLLDLCDVAPVTRAVITDAIASPMVDFEDAVLCHAAINCGLNAVITRNGKDFRRSGLNIYSPKEWLSAQSASK
;
A
#
# COMPACT_ATOMS: atom_id res chain seq x y z
N MET A 1 3.10 -2.88 -20.16
CA MET A 1 1.66 -2.82 -19.92
C MET A 1 1.37 -2.03 -18.66
N THR A 2 0.42 -1.18 -18.70
CA THR A 2 0.07 -0.39 -17.55
C THR A 2 -1.30 -0.80 -17.04
N ARG A 3 -1.41 -0.90 -15.75
CA ARG A 3 -2.64 -1.30 -15.10
C ARG A 3 -3.71 -0.21 -15.15
N SER A 4 -3.27 1.03 -15.22
CA SER A 4 -4.19 2.15 -15.25
C SER A 4 -5.18 2.09 -16.41
N LYS A 5 -4.78 1.49 -17.51
CA LYS A 5 -5.65 1.36 -18.68
C LYS A 5 -6.83 0.45 -18.42
N VAL A 6 -6.62 -0.58 -17.63
CA VAL A 6 -7.68 -1.54 -17.30
C VAL A 6 -8.53 -1.01 -16.16
N ALA A 7 -7.89 -0.37 -15.21
CA ALA A 7 -8.57 0.13 -14.02
C ALA A 7 -9.69 1.10 -14.37
N GLY A 8 -9.53 1.91 -15.40
CA GLY A 8 -10.54 2.87 -15.78
C GLY A 8 -11.88 2.27 -16.15
N GLN A 9 -11.90 1.01 -16.57
CA GLN A 9 -13.13 0.36 -17.01
C GLN A 9 -13.90 -0.31 -15.89
N THR A 10 -13.18 -0.76 -14.83
CA THR A 10 -13.80 -1.54 -13.77
C THR A 10 -13.59 -0.92 -12.40
N SER A 11 -13.04 0.29 -12.35
CA SER A 11 -12.67 0.91 -11.09
C SER A 11 -13.84 1.11 -10.13
N GLU A 12 -15.04 1.33 -10.66
CA GLU A 12 -16.23 1.53 -9.84
C GLU A 12 -16.59 0.29 -9.02
N MET A 13 -16.30 -0.88 -9.59
CA MET A 13 -16.63 -2.16 -8.96
C MET A 13 -15.50 -2.72 -8.14
N ARG A 14 -14.33 -2.12 -8.24
CA ARG A 14 -13.12 -2.63 -7.63
C ARG A 14 -12.70 -1.76 -6.46
N PRO A 15 -12.51 -2.35 -5.27
CA PRO A 15 -12.01 -1.55 -4.16
C PRO A 15 -10.58 -1.06 -4.44
N ALA A 16 -10.27 0.11 -3.90
CA ALA A 16 -8.96 0.71 -4.03
C ALA A 16 -8.43 1.04 -2.63
N VAL A 17 -7.20 0.66 -2.35
CA VAL A 17 -6.60 0.81 -1.03
C VAL A 17 -5.15 1.28 -1.14
N LEU A 18 -4.65 1.87 -0.05
CA LEU A 18 -3.22 2.10 0.10
C LEU A 18 -2.62 0.92 0.86
N LEU A 19 -1.49 0.42 0.40
CA LEU A 19 -0.74 -0.61 1.13
C LEU A 19 0.38 0.07 1.92
N ASP A 20 0.43 -0.23 3.22
CA ASP A 20 1.52 0.26 4.06
C ASP A 20 2.81 -0.48 3.71
N THR A 21 3.93 0.17 3.98
CA THR A 21 5.26 -0.34 3.67
C THR A 21 5.50 -1.75 4.20
N ASN A 22 5.07 -2.04 5.43
CA ASN A 22 5.31 -3.36 6.03
C ASN A 22 4.63 -4.49 5.27
N VAL A 23 3.46 -4.25 4.69
CA VAL A 23 2.74 -5.27 3.93
C VAL A 23 3.53 -5.64 2.67
N ILE A 24 4.05 -4.65 2.00
CA ILE A 24 4.84 -4.87 0.79
C ILE A 24 6.14 -5.60 1.12
N LEU A 25 6.83 -5.17 2.18
CA LEU A 25 8.07 -5.81 2.60
C LEU A 25 7.86 -7.26 3.03
N ASP A 26 6.75 -7.54 3.70
CA ASP A 26 6.43 -8.90 4.10
C ASP A 26 6.33 -9.84 2.90
N ALA A 27 5.74 -9.35 1.82
CA ALA A 27 5.60 -10.13 0.60
C ALA A 27 6.93 -10.25 -0.14
N LEU A 28 7.64 -9.14 -0.32
CA LEU A 28 8.85 -9.11 -1.13
C LEU A 28 10.03 -9.77 -0.46
N LEU A 29 10.18 -9.60 0.83
CA LEU A 29 11.30 -10.16 1.60
C LEU A 29 10.91 -11.44 2.34
N LYS A 30 9.73 -11.97 2.07
CA LYS A 30 9.26 -13.26 2.59
C LYS A 30 9.34 -13.35 4.11
N ARG A 31 8.83 -12.33 4.79
CA ARG A 31 8.86 -12.30 6.26
C ARG A 31 7.93 -13.36 6.84
N GLU A 32 8.52 -14.26 7.59
CA GLU A 32 7.98 -15.57 7.93
C GLU A 32 6.53 -15.60 8.42
N LEU A 33 6.20 -14.79 9.40
CA LEU A 33 4.85 -14.82 9.99
C LEU A 33 3.79 -14.11 9.15
N PHE A 34 4.20 -13.29 8.19
CA PHE A 34 3.30 -12.37 7.51
C PHE A 34 3.25 -12.56 6.00
N VAL A 35 4.17 -13.35 5.46
CA VAL A 35 4.35 -13.46 4.01
C VAL A 35 3.11 -13.98 3.31
N ASP A 36 2.43 -14.96 3.91
CA ASP A 36 1.30 -15.59 3.23
C ASP A 36 0.14 -14.63 3.01
N ASP A 37 -0.25 -13.91 4.06
CA ASP A 37 -1.34 -12.94 3.93
C ASP A 37 -0.97 -11.79 3.00
N ALA A 38 0.27 -11.30 3.12
CA ALA A 38 0.75 -10.21 2.26
C ALA A 38 0.74 -10.62 0.80
N ARG A 39 1.19 -11.84 0.51
CA ARG A 39 1.20 -12.35 -0.86
C ARG A 39 -0.20 -12.54 -1.41
N GLN A 40 -1.14 -12.97 -0.59
CA GLN A 40 -2.53 -13.09 -1.03
C GLN A 40 -3.11 -11.73 -1.40
N ILE A 41 -2.76 -10.68 -0.66
CA ILE A 41 -3.17 -9.32 -1.02
C ILE A 41 -2.65 -8.96 -2.41
N LEU A 42 -1.34 -9.15 -2.64
CA LEU A 42 -0.75 -8.83 -3.94
C LEU A 42 -1.33 -9.71 -5.07
N GLN A 43 -1.66 -10.94 -4.76
CA GLN A 43 -2.30 -11.82 -5.74
C GLN A 43 -3.66 -11.28 -6.17
N ARG A 44 -4.46 -10.75 -5.23
CA ARG A 44 -5.73 -10.11 -5.54
C ARG A 44 -5.54 -8.91 -6.44
N VAL A 45 -4.46 -8.15 -6.21
CA VAL A 45 -4.10 -7.02 -7.07
C VAL A 45 -3.79 -7.52 -8.48
N GLU A 46 -2.97 -8.55 -8.58
CA GLU A 46 -2.57 -9.11 -9.86
C GLU A 46 -3.77 -9.65 -10.65
N GLN A 47 -4.72 -10.23 -9.95
CA GLN A 47 -5.93 -10.79 -10.55
C GLN A 47 -6.96 -9.72 -10.92
N GLY A 48 -6.71 -8.47 -10.63
CA GLY A 48 -7.63 -7.38 -10.94
C GLY A 48 -8.80 -7.24 -9.99
N GLU A 49 -8.73 -7.87 -8.83
CA GLU A 49 -9.80 -7.82 -7.83
C GLU A 49 -9.66 -6.65 -6.87
N LEU A 50 -8.49 -6.03 -6.83
CA LEU A 50 -8.15 -4.96 -5.90
C LEU A 50 -7.21 -4.01 -6.60
N THR A 51 -7.47 -2.72 -6.51
CA THR A 51 -6.53 -1.70 -6.97
C THR A 51 -5.71 -1.24 -5.76
N ALA A 52 -4.39 -1.40 -5.84
CA ALA A 52 -3.51 -1.03 -4.77
C ALA A 52 -2.68 0.19 -5.13
N PHE A 53 -2.53 1.09 -4.17
CA PHE A 53 -1.65 2.24 -4.26
C PHE A 53 -0.54 2.09 -3.24
N VAL A 54 0.64 2.58 -3.56
CA VAL A 54 1.73 2.71 -2.61
C VAL A 54 2.17 4.16 -2.57
N CYS A 55 2.49 4.65 -1.39
CA CYS A 55 2.97 6.02 -1.26
C CYS A 55 4.37 6.15 -1.85
N VAL A 56 4.67 7.30 -2.43
CA VAL A 56 5.98 7.53 -3.02
C VAL A 56 7.11 7.34 -1.98
N THR A 57 6.87 7.69 -0.72
CA THR A 57 7.88 7.50 0.34
C THR A 57 8.12 6.01 0.64
N THR A 58 7.09 5.18 0.46
CA THR A 58 7.22 3.74 0.64
C THR A 58 8.23 3.16 -0.35
N ILE A 59 8.23 3.67 -1.58
CA ILE A 59 9.13 3.15 -2.62
C ILE A 59 10.60 3.33 -2.22
N THR A 60 10.95 4.49 -1.69
CA THR A 60 12.34 4.74 -1.26
C THR A 60 12.72 3.90 -0.04
N THR A 61 11.77 3.69 0.87
CA THR A 61 12.01 2.84 2.04
C THR A 61 12.23 1.39 1.61
N ILE A 62 11.41 0.90 0.67
CA ILE A 62 11.56 -0.45 0.16
C ILE A 62 12.93 -0.61 -0.50
N ASP A 63 13.34 0.37 -1.32
CA ASP A 63 14.65 0.29 -1.97
C ASP A 63 15.75 0.21 -0.93
N TYR A 64 15.71 1.04 0.08
CA TYR A 64 16.73 1.04 1.12
C TYR A 64 16.87 -0.33 1.78
N LEU A 65 15.75 -0.92 2.18
CA LEU A 65 15.77 -2.20 2.89
C LEU A 65 16.05 -3.37 1.96
N ALA A 66 15.48 -3.38 0.76
CA ALA A 66 15.69 -4.45 -0.20
C ALA A 66 17.12 -4.44 -0.73
N ALA A 67 17.68 -3.27 -0.98
CA ALA A 67 19.07 -3.18 -1.45
C ALA A 67 20.03 -3.69 -0.39
N LYS A 68 19.73 -3.40 0.87
CA LYS A 68 20.53 -3.87 1.99
C LYS A 68 20.50 -5.40 2.10
N ALA A 69 19.34 -5.99 1.87
CA ALA A 69 19.15 -7.43 2.00
C ALA A 69 19.61 -8.20 0.76
N LEU A 70 19.39 -7.67 -0.42
CA LEU A 70 19.53 -8.41 -1.69
C LEU A 70 20.47 -7.77 -2.70
N GLY A 71 20.94 -6.54 -2.45
CA GLY A 71 21.74 -5.79 -3.38
C GLY A 71 20.92 -4.84 -4.24
N ALA A 72 21.59 -3.82 -4.76
CA ALA A 72 20.91 -2.74 -5.49
C ALA A 72 20.20 -3.22 -6.75
N LYS A 73 20.82 -4.14 -7.48
CA LYS A 73 20.24 -4.63 -8.73
C LYS A 73 18.95 -5.42 -8.49
N ALA A 74 18.95 -6.30 -7.49
CA ALA A 74 17.77 -7.06 -7.14
C ALA A 74 16.66 -6.15 -6.61
N SER A 75 17.03 -5.13 -5.84
CA SER A 75 16.05 -4.16 -5.35
C SER A 75 15.35 -3.46 -6.51
N ARG A 76 16.10 -3.01 -7.52
CA ARG A 76 15.50 -2.33 -8.69
C ARG A 76 14.53 -3.24 -9.42
N LYS A 77 14.82 -4.52 -9.50
CA LYS A 77 13.89 -5.49 -10.10
C LYS A 77 12.59 -5.59 -9.30
N LEU A 78 12.72 -5.65 -7.98
CA LEU A 78 11.53 -5.71 -7.12
C LEU A 78 10.68 -4.45 -7.26
N LEU A 79 11.32 -3.29 -7.34
CA LEU A 79 10.58 -2.04 -7.53
C LEU A 79 9.83 -2.03 -8.86
N SER A 80 10.43 -2.58 -9.92
CA SER A 80 9.76 -2.68 -11.21
C SER A 80 8.52 -3.55 -11.13
N VAL A 81 8.62 -4.69 -10.45
CA VAL A 81 7.48 -5.57 -10.24
C VAL A 81 6.39 -4.85 -9.45
N LEU A 82 6.79 -4.11 -8.42
CA LEU A 82 5.84 -3.37 -7.61
C LEU A 82 5.07 -2.34 -8.45
N LEU A 83 5.76 -1.63 -9.33
CA LEU A 83 5.12 -0.65 -10.21
C LEU A 83 4.21 -1.29 -11.26
N ASP A 84 4.47 -2.54 -11.62
CA ASP A 84 3.55 -3.27 -12.50
C ASP A 84 2.25 -3.62 -11.79
N LEU A 85 2.30 -3.78 -10.47
CA LEU A 85 1.14 -4.18 -9.68
C LEU A 85 0.37 -3.02 -9.10
N CYS A 86 1.05 -1.96 -8.69
CA CYS A 86 0.46 -0.90 -7.87
C CYS A 86 0.60 0.46 -8.53
N ASP A 87 -0.41 1.30 -8.30
CA ASP A 87 -0.32 2.71 -8.63
C ASP A 87 0.42 3.45 -7.51
N VAL A 88 0.90 4.65 -7.79
CA VAL A 88 1.67 5.42 -6.81
C VAL A 88 0.86 6.61 -6.34
N ALA A 89 0.75 6.76 -5.03
CA ALA A 89 0.13 7.92 -4.40
C ALA A 89 1.23 8.99 -4.21
N PRO A 90 1.13 10.12 -4.91
CA PRO A 90 2.20 11.13 -4.83
C PRO A 90 2.17 11.88 -3.50
N VAL A 91 3.32 12.40 -3.12
CA VAL A 91 3.45 13.26 -1.95
C VAL A 91 3.73 14.68 -2.45
N THR A 92 2.70 15.50 -2.41
CA THR A 92 2.74 16.89 -2.86
C THR A 92 2.95 17.80 -1.66
N ARG A 93 3.12 19.10 -1.94
CA ARG A 93 3.18 20.09 -0.87
C ARG A 93 1.91 20.03 0.00
N ALA A 94 0.74 19.87 -0.62
CA ALA A 94 -0.52 19.78 0.11
C ALA A 94 -0.54 18.59 1.06
N VAL A 95 -0.06 17.44 0.61
CA VAL A 95 0.03 16.25 1.45
C VAL A 95 0.91 16.51 2.67
N ILE A 96 2.07 17.13 2.47
CA ILE A 96 2.98 17.43 3.57
C ILE A 96 2.35 18.43 4.56
N THR A 97 1.70 19.45 4.04
CA THR A 97 1.02 20.44 4.88
C THR A 97 -0.05 19.78 5.75
N ASP A 98 -0.86 18.92 5.15
CA ASP A 98 -1.91 18.20 5.87
C ASP A 98 -1.32 17.23 6.90
N ALA A 99 -0.23 16.56 6.55
CA ALA A 99 0.43 15.64 7.48
C ALA A 99 0.98 16.38 8.70
N ILE A 100 1.55 17.57 8.52
CA ILE A 100 2.05 18.38 9.62
C ILE A 100 0.91 18.73 10.58
N ALA A 101 -0.27 19.02 10.06
CA ALA A 101 -1.43 19.39 10.87
C ALA A 101 -2.18 18.19 11.44
N SER A 102 -1.79 16.98 11.09
CA SER A 102 -2.49 15.76 11.49
C SER A 102 -2.33 15.47 12.98
N PRO A 103 -3.36 14.91 13.63
CA PRO A 103 -3.23 14.45 15.03
C PRO A 103 -2.50 13.13 15.18
N MET A 104 -2.09 12.49 14.08
CA MET A 104 -1.37 11.23 14.14
C MET A 104 0.01 11.43 14.77
N VAL A 105 0.42 10.43 15.56
CA VAL A 105 1.68 10.52 16.31
C VAL A 105 2.89 10.42 15.39
N ASP A 106 2.86 9.49 14.45
CA ASP A 106 3.98 9.26 13.55
C ASP A 106 3.83 10.06 12.27
N PHE A 107 4.81 10.91 11.97
CA PHE A 107 4.74 11.79 10.81
C PHE A 107 4.74 11.02 9.50
N GLU A 108 5.55 9.97 9.41
CA GLU A 108 5.61 9.17 8.18
C GLU A 108 4.27 8.51 7.88
N ASP A 109 3.60 7.98 8.92
CA ASP A 109 2.27 7.41 8.78
C ASP A 109 1.26 8.47 8.38
N ALA A 110 1.38 9.69 8.92
CA ALA A 110 0.51 10.79 8.54
C ALA A 110 0.68 11.14 7.06
N VAL A 111 1.92 11.12 6.56
CA VAL A 111 2.18 11.36 5.13
C VAL A 111 1.50 10.29 4.29
N LEU A 112 1.62 9.02 4.67
CA LEU A 112 0.95 7.94 3.94
C LEU A 112 -0.56 8.15 3.89
N CYS A 113 -1.16 8.48 5.02
CA CYS A 113 -2.60 8.66 5.09
C CYS A 113 -3.08 9.84 4.26
N HIS A 114 -2.37 10.96 4.31
CA HIS A 114 -2.78 12.11 3.53
C HIS A 114 -2.51 11.94 2.04
N ALA A 115 -1.50 11.17 1.68
CA ALA A 115 -1.30 10.77 0.28
C ALA A 115 -2.49 9.94 -0.20
N ALA A 116 -2.96 9.00 0.63
CA ALA A 116 -4.13 8.20 0.29
C ALA A 116 -5.38 9.05 0.13
N ILE A 117 -5.64 9.93 1.10
CA ILE A 117 -6.80 10.82 1.06
C ILE A 117 -6.77 11.69 -0.19
N ASN A 118 -5.60 12.20 -0.53
CA ASN A 118 -5.45 13.09 -1.69
C ASN A 118 -5.70 12.37 -3.02
N CYS A 119 -5.54 11.05 -3.04
CA CYS A 119 -5.86 10.21 -4.19
C CYS A 119 -7.30 9.74 -4.19
N GLY A 120 -8.10 10.14 -3.21
CA GLY A 120 -9.49 9.71 -3.12
C GLY A 120 -9.67 8.33 -2.51
N LEU A 121 -8.64 7.81 -1.85
CA LEU A 121 -8.73 6.52 -1.17
C LEU A 121 -9.31 6.69 0.22
N ASN A 122 -10.03 5.68 0.68
CA ASN A 122 -10.62 5.71 2.03
C ASN A 122 -10.20 4.52 2.89
N ALA A 123 -9.24 3.73 2.42
CA ALA A 123 -8.82 2.53 3.16
C ALA A 123 -7.32 2.29 3.04
N VAL A 124 -6.75 1.75 4.12
CA VAL A 124 -5.34 1.37 4.20
C VAL A 124 -5.26 -0.06 4.71
N ILE A 125 -4.37 -0.85 4.13
CA ILE A 125 -4.03 -2.18 4.65
C ILE A 125 -2.67 -2.08 5.32
N THR A 126 -2.61 -2.43 6.60
CA THR A 126 -1.39 -2.32 7.42
C THR A 126 -1.40 -3.38 8.53
N ARG A 127 -0.21 -3.80 8.97
CA ARG A 127 -0.10 -4.65 10.16
C ARG A 127 -0.20 -3.85 11.46
N ASN A 128 -0.01 -2.55 11.39
CA ASN A 128 0.06 -1.69 12.57
C ASN A 128 -1.16 -0.78 12.68
N GLY A 129 -2.34 -1.40 12.64
CA GLY A 129 -3.59 -0.66 12.57
C GLY A 129 -3.76 0.41 13.64
N LYS A 130 -3.26 0.16 14.85
CA LYS A 130 -3.42 1.13 15.94
C LYS A 130 -2.66 2.42 15.69
N ASP A 131 -1.60 2.40 14.89
CA ASP A 131 -0.85 3.60 14.56
C ASP A 131 -1.63 4.51 13.60
N PHE A 132 -2.68 3.98 12.98
CA PHE A 132 -3.48 4.68 11.99
C PHE A 132 -4.86 5.10 12.49
N ARG A 133 -5.13 4.93 13.79
CA ARG A 133 -6.47 5.17 14.36
C ARG A 133 -7.02 6.57 14.12
N ARG A 134 -6.14 7.58 14.13
CA ARG A 134 -6.57 8.97 13.99
C ARG A 134 -6.52 9.47 12.55
N SER A 135 -6.38 8.55 11.61
CA SER A 135 -6.25 8.91 10.20
C SER A 135 -7.58 9.31 9.54
N GLY A 136 -8.69 8.84 10.09
CA GLY A 136 -9.99 9.02 9.45
C GLY A 136 -10.26 8.03 8.33
N LEU A 137 -9.34 7.11 8.09
CA LEU A 137 -9.47 6.10 7.05
C LEU A 137 -9.94 4.79 7.65
N ASN A 138 -10.49 3.93 6.81
CA ASN A 138 -10.80 2.55 7.18
C ASN A 138 -9.51 1.74 7.19
N ILE A 139 -9.21 1.10 8.31
CA ILE A 139 -7.94 0.43 8.50
C ILE A 139 -8.17 -1.08 8.59
N TYR A 140 -7.41 -1.84 7.81
CA TYR A 140 -7.49 -3.30 7.78
C TYR A 140 -6.11 -3.90 7.92
N SER A 141 -5.98 -5.00 8.66
CA SER A 141 -4.83 -5.86 8.50
C SER A 141 -5.01 -6.67 7.21
N PRO A 142 -3.94 -7.26 6.67
CA PRO A 142 -4.11 -8.16 5.52
C PRO A 142 -5.13 -9.26 5.78
N LYS A 143 -5.07 -9.87 6.96
CA LYS A 143 -6.00 -10.92 7.32
C LYS A 143 -7.44 -10.42 7.38
N GLU A 144 -7.66 -9.25 7.99
CA GLU A 144 -8.99 -8.65 8.06
C GLU A 144 -9.55 -8.34 6.69
N TRP A 145 -8.71 -7.80 5.80
CA TRP A 145 -9.14 -7.51 4.44
C TRP A 145 -9.56 -8.77 3.72
N LEU A 146 -8.73 -9.81 3.78
CA LEU A 146 -9.02 -11.07 3.10
C LEU A 146 -10.30 -11.72 3.63
N SER A 147 -10.51 -11.67 4.96
CA SER A 147 -11.71 -12.21 5.57
C SER A 147 -12.96 -11.44 5.16
N ALA A 148 -12.87 -10.12 5.12
CA ALA A 148 -13.99 -9.27 4.72
C ALA A 148 -14.41 -9.54 3.28
N GLN A 149 -13.45 -9.74 2.39
CA GLN A 149 -13.75 -10.04 0.99
C GLN A 149 -14.41 -11.40 0.84
N SER A 150 -13.95 -12.39 1.60
CA SER A 150 -14.55 -13.72 1.57
C SER A 150 -16.00 -13.69 2.06
N ALA A 151 -16.28 -12.91 3.10
CA ALA A 151 -17.62 -12.80 3.66
C ALA A 151 -18.59 -12.11 2.71
N SER A 152 -18.09 -11.25 1.81
CA SER A 152 -18.92 -10.52 0.86
C SER A 152 -19.37 -11.34 -0.33
N LYS A 153 -18.76 -12.51 -0.52
CA LYS A 153 -19.11 -13.40 -1.64
C LYS A 153 -20.21 -14.40 -1.26
#